data_26a1e143e133c032f15111f46a034089
#
_entry.id   26a1e143e133c032f15111f46a034089
#
_cell.length_a   1.000
_cell.length_b   1.000
_cell.length_c   1.000
_cell.angle_alpha   90.00
_cell.angle_beta   90.00
_cell.angle_gamma   90.00
#
_symmetry.space_group_name_H-M   'P 1'
#
loop_
_entity.id
_entity.type
_entity.pdbx_description
1 polymer ?
#
loop_
_entity_poly.entity_id
_entity_poly.type
_entity_poly.pdbx_seq_one_letter_code
_entity_poly.pdbx_strand_id
1 'polypeptide(L)'
;WSAATNTGNWSAATNTGNWSAATNTGNWSAATNTGDWSAATNTGDQSAATNTGNWSAATNTGDRSAATNTGKQSAATNTGNWSAATNTGDWSAATNTGKDGVAVSWGRRGKARGEKGCYLVLAEYDDSNNLVCAKMEKVDGERIKENTFYTLKNGEFAVAEEQGAGT
;
A
#
# COMPACT_ATOMS: atom_id res chain seq x y z
N TRP A 1 17.40 -14.70 4.53
CA TRP A 1 16.16 -15.41 4.85
C TRP A 1 15.97 -15.40 6.36
N SER A 2 14.98 -14.69 6.85
CA SER A 2 14.68 -14.68 8.29
C SER A 2 13.19 -14.39 8.53
N ALA A 3 12.70 -14.76 9.70
CA ALA A 3 11.34 -14.45 10.12
C ALA A 3 11.34 -13.90 11.55
N ALA A 4 10.59 -12.85 11.77
CA ALA A 4 10.28 -12.31 13.08
C ALA A 4 8.77 -12.36 13.28
N THR A 5 8.30 -13.09 14.29
CA THR A 5 6.86 -13.23 14.57
C THR A 5 6.57 -12.81 16.00
N ASN A 6 5.52 -12.03 16.18
CA ASN A 6 5.06 -11.62 17.48
C ASN A 6 3.52 -11.69 17.56
N THR A 7 2.98 -12.20 18.66
CA THR A 7 1.53 -12.33 18.89
C THR A 7 1.03 -11.48 20.05
N GLY A 8 1.93 -10.77 20.73
CA GLY A 8 1.58 -9.94 21.89
C GLY A 8 1.00 -8.58 21.48
N ASN A 9 0.07 -8.04 22.26
CA ASN A 9 -0.33 -6.65 22.14
C ASN A 9 0.83 -5.71 22.53
N TRP A 10 0.87 -4.48 21.98
CA TRP A 10 1.92 -3.49 22.26
C TRP A 10 3.33 -3.99 21.88
N SER A 11 3.44 -4.73 20.82
CA SER A 11 4.67 -5.43 20.46
C SER A 11 5.21 -5.05 19.07
N ALA A 12 6.48 -5.39 18.83
CA ALA A 12 7.12 -5.15 17.54
C ALA A 12 7.79 -6.42 17.01
N ALA A 13 7.58 -6.69 15.73
CA ALA A 13 8.32 -7.68 14.97
C ALA A 13 9.15 -6.93 13.89
N THR A 14 10.48 -6.97 14.00
CA THR A 14 11.37 -6.25 13.08
C THR A 14 12.30 -7.22 12.37
N ASN A 15 12.44 -7.04 11.08
CA ASN A 15 13.36 -7.80 10.27
C ASN A 15 14.13 -6.92 9.28
N THR A 16 15.42 -7.08 9.15
CA THR A 16 16.28 -6.29 8.26
C THR A 16 16.88 -7.12 7.12
N GLY A 17 16.61 -8.42 7.07
CA GLY A 17 17.15 -9.32 6.04
C GLY A 17 16.35 -9.30 4.74
N ASN A 18 17.02 -9.52 3.61
CA ASN A 18 16.35 -9.78 2.34
C ASN A 18 15.64 -11.16 2.37
N TRP A 19 14.55 -11.32 1.59
CA TRP A 19 13.75 -12.55 1.56
C TRP A 19 13.17 -12.90 2.93
N SER A 20 12.65 -11.93 3.64
CA SER A 20 12.29 -12.08 5.04
C SER A 20 10.82 -11.74 5.31
N ALA A 21 10.32 -12.19 6.45
CA ALA A 21 8.98 -11.86 6.92
C ALA A 21 9.00 -11.30 8.35
N ALA A 22 8.31 -10.18 8.56
CA ALA A 22 7.97 -9.67 9.87
C ALA A 22 6.45 -9.76 10.05
N THR A 23 5.98 -10.56 11.00
CA THR A 23 4.55 -10.78 11.24
C THR A 23 4.17 -10.40 12.65
N ASN A 24 3.09 -9.64 12.79
CA ASN A 24 2.52 -9.31 14.09
C ASN A 24 1.00 -9.52 14.09
N THR A 25 0.45 -10.13 15.13
CA THR A 25 -0.99 -10.37 15.26
C THR A 25 -1.63 -9.62 16.43
N GLY A 26 -0.83 -8.90 17.21
CA GLY A 26 -1.33 -8.14 18.36
C GLY A 26 -1.84 -6.75 18.01
N ASN A 27 -2.80 -6.24 18.77
CA ASN A 27 -3.25 -4.85 18.65
C ASN A 27 -2.18 -3.87 19.14
N TRP A 28 -2.20 -2.62 18.66
CA TRP A 28 -1.23 -1.57 19.03
C TRP A 28 0.22 -1.97 18.69
N SER A 29 0.41 -2.66 17.61
CA SER A 29 1.66 -3.34 17.32
C SER A 29 2.26 -2.93 15.98
N ALA A 30 3.56 -3.20 15.80
CA ALA A 30 4.26 -2.88 14.56
C ALA A 30 4.96 -4.11 13.95
N ALA A 31 4.78 -4.32 12.66
CA ALA A 31 5.58 -5.23 11.86
C ALA A 31 6.42 -4.42 10.88
N THR A 32 7.74 -4.46 11.00
CA THR A 32 8.65 -3.67 10.17
C THR A 32 9.63 -4.56 9.42
N ASN A 33 9.78 -4.33 8.12
CA ASN A 33 10.78 -5.00 7.31
C ASN A 33 11.55 -4.00 6.43
N THR A 34 12.87 -4.12 6.36
CA THR A 34 13.71 -3.22 5.54
C THR A 34 14.41 -3.95 4.39
N GLY A 35 14.25 -5.25 4.26
CA GLY A 35 14.87 -6.04 3.20
C GLY A 35 14.07 -6.09 1.90
N ASP A 36 14.76 -6.25 0.79
CA ASP A 36 14.13 -6.49 -0.51
C ASP A 36 13.47 -7.89 -0.56
N TRP A 37 12.44 -8.06 -1.41
CA TRP A 37 11.70 -9.32 -1.55
C TRP A 37 11.07 -9.80 -0.25
N SER A 38 10.56 -8.88 0.54
CA SER A 38 10.19 -9.15 1.92
C SER A 38 8.73 -8.77 2.22
N ALA A 39 8.18 -9.29 3.31
CA ALA A 39 6.83 -9.00 3.72
C ALA A 39 6.77 -8.49 5.16
N ALA A 40 6.01 -7.42 5.38
CA ALA A 40 5.60 -6.97 6.69
C ALA A 40 4.08 -7.15 6.81
N THR A 41 3.63 -7.98 7.75
CA THR A 41 2.20 -8.29 7.93
C THR A 41 1.75 -7.95 9.33
N ASN A 42 0.63 -7.25 9.44
CA ASN A 42 0.00 -7.01 10.73
C ASN A 42 -1.50 -7.30 10.65
N THR A 43 -2.06 -7.96 11.65
CA THR A 43 -3.49 -8.29 11.71
C THR A 43 -4.21 -7.61 12.87
N GLY A 44 -3.49 -6.87 13.71
CA GLY A 44 -4.06 -6.19 14.88
C GLY A 44 -4.63 -4.81 14.55
N ASP A 45 -5.64 -4.40 15.33
CA ASP A 45 -6.19 -3.05 15.25
C ASP A 45 -5.21 -1.99 15.74
N GLN A 46 -5.32 -0.76 15.24
CA GLN A 46 -4.48 0.38 15.60
C GLN A 46 -2.98 0.09 15.46
N SER A 47 -2.64 -0.61 14.40
CA SER A 47 -1.32 -1.19 14.20
C SER A 47 -0.69 -0.77 12.87
N ALA A 48 0.61 -1.01 12.71
CA ALA A 48 1.33 -0.64 11.49
C ALA A 48 2.10 -1.81 10.88
N ALA A 49 1.99 -1.96 9.56
CA ALA A 49 2.87 -2.80 8.76
C ALA A 49 3.71 -1.90 7.86
N THR A 50 5.02 -1.89 8.05
CA THR A 50 5.93 -1.03 7.28
C THR A 50 6.97 -1.85 6.53
N ASN A 51 7.13 -1.57 5.24
CA ASN A 51 8.19 -2.16 4.44
C ASN A 51 8.94 -1.10 3.64
N THR A 52 10.26 -1.13 3.62
CA THR A 52 11.10 -0.20 2.86
C THR A 52 11.87 -0.87 1.72
N GLY A 53 11.78 -2.18 1.58
CA GLY A 53 12.43 -2.94 0.52
C GLY A 53 11.72 -2.92 -0.82
N ASN A 54 12.46 -3.07 -1.91
CA ASN A 54 11.91 -3.22 -3.25
C ASN A 54 11.27 -4.62 -3.43
N TRP A 55 10.33 -4.76 -4.37
CA TRP A 55 9.59 -6.00 -4.62
C TRP A 55 8.98 -6.62 -3.36
N SER A 56 8.46 -5.76 -2.51
CA SER A 56 8.06 -6.14 -1.16
C SER A 56 6.60 -5.81 -0.87
N ALA A 57 6.05 -6.39 0.18
CA ALA A 57 4.66 -6.16 0.55
C ALA A 57 4.52 -5.70 2.01
N ALA A 58 3.70 -4.68 2.22
CA ALA A 58 3.20 -4.29 3.53
C ALA A 58 1.69 -4.57 3.58
N THR A 59 1.25 -5.44 4.47
CA THR A 59 -0.16 -5.83 4.59
C THR A 59 -0.67 -5.58 6.00
N ASN A 60 -1.82 -4.91 6.10
CA ASN A 60 -2.52 -4.74 7.37
C ASN A 60 -4.00 -5.11 7.22
N THR A 61 -4.58 -5.80 8.20
CA THR A 61 -5.99 -6.18 8.20
C THR A 61 -6.78 -5.58 9.35
N GLY A 62 -6.13 -4.87 10.26
CA GLY A 62 -6.78 -4.25 11.42
C GLY A 62 -7.41 -2.89 11.13
N ASP A 63 -8.46 -2.56 11.89
CA ASP A 63 -9.09 -1.24 11.82
C ASP A 63 -8.17 -0.13 12.36
N ARG A 64 -8.31 1.10 11.87
CA ARG A 64 -7.51 2.27 12.25
C ARG A 64 -6.01 2.06 12.12
N SER A 65 -5.62 1.34 11.11
CA SER A 65 -4.26 0.83 10.93
C SER A 65 -3.60 1.35 9.66
N ALA A 66 -2.29 1.18 9.55
CA ALA A 66 -1.54 1.63 8.38
C ALA A 66 -0.70 0.50 7.76
N ALA A 67 -0.77 0.38 6.43
CA ALA A 67 0.17 -0.39 5.64
C ALA A 67 1.01 0.57 4.80
N THR A 68 2.31 0.66 5.06
CA THR A 68 3.19 1.59 4.39
C THR A 68 4.30 0.86 3.64
N ASN A 69 4.50 1.21 2.38
CA ASN A 69 5.62 0.72 1.60
C ASN A 69 6.33 1.86 0.86
N THR A 70 7.65 1.90 0.89
CA THR A 70 8.46 2.91 0.20
C THR A 70 9.33 2.31 -0.91
N GLY A 71 9.35 1.00 -1.06
CA GLY A 71 10.11 0.29 -2.08
C GLY A 71 9.48 0.35 -3.46
N LYS A 72 10.33 0.28 -4.50
CA LYS A 72 9.88 0.21 -5.90
C LYS A 72 9.25 -1.15 -6.19
N GLN A 73 8.28 -1.19 -7.13
CA GLN A 73 7.60 -2.40 -7.57
C GLN A 73 6.98 -3.20 -6.41
N SER A 74 6.43 -2.48 -5.46
CA SER A 74 5.98 -3.02 -4.19
C SER A 74 4.48 -2.77 -3.96
N ALA A 75 3.90 -3.45 -2.97
CA ALA A 75 2.49 -3.31 -2.67
C ALA A 75 2.25 -2.92 -1.21
N ALA A 76 1.35 -1.96 -1.01
CA ALA A 76 0.76 -1.66 0.29
C ALA A 76 -0.72 -2.03 0.27
N THR A 77 -1.16 -2.91 1.15
CA THR A 77 -2.54 -3.38 1.22
C THR A 77 -3.11 -3.20 2.62
N ASN A 78 -4.28 -2.59 2.70
CA ASN A 78 -5.02 -2.49 3.95
C ASN A 78 -6.47 -2.92 3.73
N THR A 79 -7.02 -3.74 4.63
CA THR A 79 -8.43 -4.18 4.58
C THR A 79 -9.24 -3.70 5.78
N GLY A 80 -8.63 -3.00 6.71
CA GLY A 80 -9.30 -2.44 7.89
C GLY A 80 -10.02 -1.14 7.59
N ASN A 81 -11.08 -0.86 8.35
CA ASN A 81 -11.83 0.40 8.26
C ASN A 81 -11.02 1.58 8.84
N TRP A 82 -11.29 2.80 8.34
CA TRP A 82 -10.59 4.03 8.75
C TRP A 82 -9.07 3.91 8.68
N SER A 83 -8.58 3.21 7.69
CA SER A 83 -7.19 2.80 7.57
C SER A 83 -6.54 3.35 6.31
N ALA A 84 -5.20 3.33 6.28
CA ALA A 84 -4.44 3.82 5.15
C ALA A 84 -3.53 2.74 4.55
N ALA A 85 -3.56 2.63 3.21
CA ALA A 85 -2.55 1.92 2.45
C ALA A 85 -1.72 2.95 1.68
N THR A 86 -0.46 3.14 2.04
CA THR A 86 0.42 4.16 1.44
C THR A 86 1.60 3.51 0.73
N ASN A 87 1.80 3.89 -0.53
CA ASN A 87 2.98 3.49 -1.27
C ASN A 87 3.62 4.70 -1.96
N THR A 88 4.90 4.93 -1.71
CA THR A 88 5.67 6.02 -2.32
C THR A 88 6.70 5.55 -3.34
N GLY A 89 6.85 4.24 -3.51
CA GLY A 89 7.77 3.67 -4.49
C GLY A 89 7.24 3.72 -5.92
N ASP A 90 8.13 3.84 -6.89
CA ASP A 90 7.78 3.81 -8.31
C ASP A 90 7.22 2.44 -8.72
N TRP A 91 6.31 2.41 -9.70
CA TRP A 91 5.71 1.20 -10.24
C TRP A 91 4.96 0.36 -9.20
N SER A 92 4.47 0.98 -8.18
CA SER A 92 3.93 0.31 -7.00
C SER A 92 2.41 0.45 -6.91
N ALA A 93 1.80 -0.38 -6.07
CA ALA A 93 0.36 -0.41 -5.91
C ALA A 93 -0.07 -0.16 -4.46
N ALA A 94 -1.10 0.65 -4.28
CA ALA A 94 -1.79 0.81 -3.02
C ALA A 94 -3.22 0.26 -3.12
N THR A 95 -3.64 -0.55 -2.16
CA THR A 95 -5.00 -1.12 -2.09
C THR A 95 -5.60 -0.87 -0.72
N ASN A 96 -6.80 -0.29 -0.68
CA ASN A 96 -7.57 -0.22 0.55
C ASN A 96 -9.00 -0.70 0.29
N THR A 97 -9.43 -1.73 1.02
CA THR A 97 -10.78 -2.28 0.91
C THR A 97 -11.63 -2.03 2.17
N GLY A 98 -11.08 -1.35 3.16
CA GLY A 98 -11.81 -0.96 4.37
C GLY A 98 -12.67 0.28 4.14
N LYS A 99 -13.80 0.34 4.84
CA LYS A 99 -14.71 1.49 4.78
C LYS A 99 -14.01 2.78 5.25
N ASP A 100 -14.26 3.89 4.56
CA ASP A 100 -13.72 5.22 4.86
C ASP A 100 -12.17 5.24 4.95
N GLY A 101 -11.53 4.34 4.23
CA GLY A 101 -10.08 4.25 4.14
C GLY A 101 -9.49 5.03 2.97
N VAL A 102 -8.16 5.13 2.92
CA VAL A 102 -7.44 5.79 1.85
C VAL A 102 -6.36 4.90 1.27
N ALA A 103 -6.27 4.85 -0.07
CA ALA A 103 -5.17 4.25 -0.80
C ALA A 103 -4.34 5.35 -1.48
N VAL A 104 -3.10 5.51 -1.06
CA VAL A 104 -2.16 6.52 -1.56
C VAL A 104 -1.08 5.84 -2.38
N SER A 105 -0.97 6.19 -3.66
CA SER A 105 0.17 5.81 -4.48
C SER A 105 0.83 7.06 -5.03
N TRP A 106 1.96 7.43 -4.44
CA TRP A 106 2.65 8.68 -4.72
C TRP A 106 3.82 8.52 -5.69
N GLY A 107 4.34 7.32 -5.88
CA GLY A 107 5.45 7.06 -6.78
C GLY A 107 5.07 7.13 -8.26
N ARG A 108 6.07 7.35 -9.11
CA ARG A 108 5.91 7.39 -10.56
C ARG A 108 5.32 6.07 -11.09
N ARG A 109 4.34 6.17 -12.00
CA ARG A 109 3.61 5.01 -12.55
C ARG A 109 2.98 4.13 -11.48
N GLY A 110 2.65 4.75 -10.35
CA GLY A 110 1.92 4.11 -9.29
C GLY A 110 0.44 3.94 -9.61
N LYS A 111 -0.20 3.00 -8.94
CA LYS A 111 -1.63 2.75 -9.08
C LYS A 111 -2.29 2.53 -7.73
N ALA A 112 -3.56 2.91 -7.63
CA ALA A 112 -4.34 2.69 -6.42
C ALA A 112 -5.72 2.13 -6.76
N ARG A 113 -6.25 1.34 -5.83
CA ARG A 113 -7.65 0.87 -5.87
C ARG A 113 -8.25 0.84 -4.47
N GLY A 114 -9.57 0.88 -4.43
CA GLY A 114 -10.33 0.80 -3.18
C GLY A 114 -11.73 0.24 -3.37
N GLU A 115 -12.38 -0.05 -2.27
CA GLU A 115 -13.82 -0.32 -2.22
C GLU A 115 -14.62 0.99 -2.27
N LYS A 116 -15.91 0.87 -2.57
CA LYS A 116 -16.84 2.00 -2.56
C LYS A 116 -16.80 2.72 -1.21
N GLY A 117 -16.60 4.03 -1.27
CA GLY A 117 -16.47 4.89 -0.08
C GLY A 117 -15.02 5.22 0.31
N CYS A 118 -14.03 4.46 -0.18
CA CYS A 118 -12.61 4.79 -0.01
C CYS A 118 -12.21 6.03 -0.83
N TYR A 119 -11.06 6.60 -0.48
CA TYR A 119 -10.40 7.64 -1.25
C TYR A 119 -9.13 7.11 -1.90
N LEU A 120 -8.89 7.49 -3.14
CA LEU A 120 -7.67 7.20 -3.86
C LEU A 120 -6.87 8.49 -4.02
N VAL A 121 -5.58 8.45 -3.70
CA VAL A 121 -4.64 9.55 -3.92
C VAL A 121 -3.57 9.08 -4.88
N LEU A 122 -3.42 9.79 -5.99
CA LEU A 122 -2.47 9.47 -7.05
C LEU A 122 -1.64 10.69 -7.44
N ALA A 123 -0.41 10.45 -7.82
CA ALA A 123 0.51 11.45 -8.34
C ALA A 123 0.91 11.14 -9.79
N GLU A 124 1.07 12.18 -10.59
CA GLU A 124 1.55 12.11 -11.97
C GLU A 124 2.90 12.81 -12.09
N TYR A 125 3.80 12.18 -12.80
CA TYR A 125 5.15 12.69 -13.06
C TYR A 125 5.40 12.76 -14.56
N ASP A 126 6.17 13.78 -14.98
CA ASP A 126 6.67 13.90 -16.35
C ASP A 126 7.85 12.93 -16.62
N ASP A 127 8.32 12.91 -17.87
CA ASP A 127 9.45 12.06 -18.28
C ASP A 127 10.78 12.48 -17.62
N SER A 128 10.86 13.69 -17.09
CA SER A 128 12.01 14.22 -16.36
C SER A 128 11.94 13.97 -14.85
N ASN A 129 10.94 13.20 -14.39
CA ASN A 129 10.67 12.92 -12.97
C ASN A 129 10.22 14.13 -12.13
N ASN A 130 9.67 15.17 -12.74
CA ASN A 130 9.04 16.23 -11.98
C ASN A 130 7.58 15.88 -11.69
N LEU A 131 7.12 16.20 -10.48
CA LEU A 131 5.72 16.08 -10.13
C LEU A 131 4.89 17.07 -10.94
N VAL A 132 3.98 16.57 -11.76
CA VAL A 132 3.06 17.38 -12.57
C VAL A 132 1.85 17.79 -11.75
N CYS A 133 1.21 16.81 -11.15
CA CYS A 133 0.05 17.02 -10.28
C CYS A 133 -0.19 15.84 -9.35
N ALA A 134 -1.02 16.06 -8.35
CA ALA A 134 -1.58 15.01 -7.52
C ALA A 134 -3.07 15.27 -7.29
N LYS A 135 -3.86 14.22 -7.30
CA LYS A 135 -5.32 14.31 -7.10
C LYS A 135 -5.82 13.24 -6.14
N MET A 136 -6.90 13.60 -5.47
CA MET A 136 -7.66 12.70 -4.62
C MET A 136 -9.09 12.59 -5.14
N GLU A 137 -9.58 11.35 -5.26
CA GLU A 137 -10.95 11.07 -5.68
C GLU A 137 -11.58 10.01 -4.76
N LYS A 138 -12.88 10.14 -4.56
CA LYS A 138 -13.67 9.14 -3.85
C LYS A 138 -14.09 8.03 -4.80
N VAL A 139 -14.00 6.79 -4.36
CA VAL A 139 -14.59 5.64 -5.04
C VAL A 139 -16.10 5.72 -4.85
N ASP A 140 -16.81 6.21 -5.87
CA ASP A 140 -18.26 6.42 -5.88
C ASP A 140 -19.04 5.24 -6.47
N GLY A 141 -18.34 4.35 -7.19
CA GLY A 141 -18.92 3.22 -7.91
C GLY A 141 -19.43 3.55 -9.31
N GLU A 142 -19.37 4.83 -9.71
CA GLU A 142 -19.81 5.31 -11.03
C GLU A 142 -18.63 5.78 -11.88
N ARG A 143 -18.05 6.92 -11.53
CA ARG A 143 -16.87 7.48 -12.19
C ARG A 143 -15.58 6.77 -11.77
N ILE A 144 -15.41 6.57 -10.49
CA ILE A 144 -14.33 5.78 -9.90
C ILE A 144 -14.93 4.48 -9.36
N LYS A 145 -14.72 3.40 -10.11
CA LYS A 145 -15.28 2.07 -9.80
C LYS A 145 -14.49 1.39 -8.69
N GLU A 146 -15.21 0.66 -7.86
CA GLU A 146 -14.61 -0.20 -6.83
C GLU A 146 -13.76 -1.32 -7.44
N ASN A 147 -12.80 -1.80 -6.68
CA ASN A 147 -11.89 -2.90 -7.06
C ASN A 147 -11.13 -2.71 -8.40
N THR A 148 -11.11 -1.50 -8.93
CA THR A 148 -10.42 -1.16 -10.16
C THR A 148 -9.17 -0.35 -9.88
N PHE A 149 -8.03 -0.74 -10.43
CA PHE A 149 -6.82 0.06 -10.32
C PHE A 149 -6.88 1.27 -11.23
N TYR A 150 -6.57 2.43 -10.65
CA TYR A 150 -6.43 3.70 -11.34
C TYR A 150 -5.00 4.22 -11.24
N THR A 151 -4.59 4.94 -12.26
CA THR A 151 -3.38 5.77 -12.31
C THR A 151 -3.80 7.21 -12.66
N LEU A 152 -2.93 8.18 -12.40
CA LEU A 152 -3.15 9.56 -12.83
C LEU A 152 -2.44 9.78 -14.18
N LYS A 153 -3.18 10.27 -15.18
CA LYS A 153 -2.67 10.53 -16.53
C LYS A 153 -3.33 11.78 -17.10
N ASN A 154 -2.52 12.75 -17.52
CA ASN A 154 -2.99 14.07 -17.99
C ASN A 154 -3.90 14.77 -16.97
N GLY A 155 -3.60 14.63 -15.69
CA GLY A 155 -4.38 15.18 -14.61
C GLY A 155 -5.73 14.49 -14.34
N GLU A 156 -6.01 13.34 -14.95
CA GLU A 156 -7.27 12.61 -14.77
C GLU A 156 -7.03 11.16 -14.31
N PHE A 157 -7.98 10.63 -13.52
CA PHE A 157 -7.98 9.22 -13.14
C PHE A 157 -8.29 8.36 -14.37
N ALA A 158 -7.34 7.53 -14.76
CA ALA A 158 -7.48 6.56 -15.84
C ALA A 158 -7.36 5.14 -15.28
N VAL A 159 -8.13 4.20 -15.82
CA VAL A 159 -7.99 2.79 -15.46
C VAL A 159 -6.56 2.36 -15.81
N ALA A 160 -5.86 1.80 -14.83
CA ALA A 160 -4.50 1.32 -15.04
C ALA A 160 -4.53 0.11 -15.98
N GLU A 161 -3.74 0.16 -17.06
CA GLU A 161 -3.55 -0.98 -17.94
C GLU A 161 -2.90 -2.11 -17.15
N GLU A 162 -3.43 -3.32 -17.26
CA GLU A 162 -2.72 -4.52 -16.82
C GLU A 162 -1.44 -4.61 -17.67
N GLN A 163 -0.29 -4.57 -17.04
CA GLN A 163 0.94 -4.89 -17.75
C GLN A 163 0.81 -6.34 -18.18
N GLY A 164 0.55 -6.54 -19.48
CA GLY A 164 0.53 -7.88 -20.06
C GLY A 164 1.82 -8.58 -19.67
N ALA A 165 1.69 -9.77 -19.09
CA ALA A 165 2.81 -10.68 -18.94
C ALA A 165 3.41 -10.84 -20.36
N GLY A 166 4.59 -10.24 -20.54
CA GLY A 166 5.34 -10.42 -21.79
C GLY A 166 5.58 -11.92 -21.98
N THR A 167 5.08 -12.40 -23.11
CA THR A 167 5.36 -13.74 -23.65
C THR A 167 6.84 -13.91 -23.91
#